data_e221f3475a4aa9f8c31d6b6d8028c951
#
_entry.id   e221f3475a4aa9f8c31d6b6d8028c951
#
_cell.length_a   1.000
_cell.length_b   1.000
_cell.length_c   1.000
_cell.angle_alpha   90.00
_cell.angle_beta   90.00
_cell.angle_gamma   90.00
#
_symmetry.space_group_name_H-M   'P 1'
#
loop_
_entity.id
_entity.type
_entity.pdbx_description
1 polymer ?
#
loop_
_entity_poly.entity_id
_entity_poly.type
_entity_poly.pdbx_seq_one_letter_code
_entity_poly.pdbx_strand_id
1 'polypeptide(L)'
;QVEDDLNSAIESDEDLKAFEEQLGQDSNSSARAEEGATQAEATVTLANFPKVSATAGSDYTLTLSVTLKEDAAWAGDYYGHEGDEIAFEEFDLAYTPEKAQPTISASDMDKVNVAESDDAITVTGKTSKTNGKAFEVVIDKAQGYITSYKVDGKTLLENGPVPNYYRAPVSNDPSFSTAMKNAAENFTLDENGITVDKKDKVVNIHVSGSIPEVNTPNSIDYMIYGNGEIVVTNTVTPSASAGNIARIGMKMTVAKDYEKLTYYGNGPQANYVDRNTGAKLGIYNSTVTEQFEKKYVKPQENGNHTGVRWTALTAEDGTGLLVSSDSEMESGALHYKAEDLASFRHPYQVPVQENTILTVDLMQRGLGNASCGPAPLSKYIISAGK
;
A
#
# COMPACT_ATOMS: atom_id res chain seq x y z
N GLN A 1 -12.86 13.07 33.95
CA GLN A 1 -11.91 11.98 33.58
C GLN A 1 -11.82 11.81 32.05
N VAL A 2 -12.90 11.97 31.30
CA VAL A 2 -12.93 11.98 29.79
C VAL A 2 -12.47 13.33 29.24
N GLU A 3 -12.80 14.44 29.90
CA GLU A 3 -12.30 15.80 29.61
C GLU A 3 -10.78 15.91 29.79
N ASP A 4 -10.24 15.29 30.83
CA ASP A 4 -8.80 15.36 31.12
C ASP A 4 -7.94 14.58 30.11
N ASP A 5 -8.48 13.55 29.44
CA ASP A 5 -7.75 12.73 28.48
C ASP A 5 -7.92 13.21 27.03
N LEU A 6 -9.05 13.83 26.70
CA LEU A 6 -9.18 14.60 25.46
C LEU A 6 -8.21 15.79 25.48
N ASN A 7 -8.12 16.48 26.62
CA ASN A 7 -7.19 17.59 26.82
C ASN A 7 -5.72 17.15 26.89
N SER A 8 -5.43 15.86 27.14
CA SER A 8 -4.06 15.33 27.09
C SER A 8 -3.66 14.79 25.70
N ALA A 9 -4.65 14.49 24.85
CA ALA A 9 -4.43 14.12 23.45
C ALA A 9 -4.40 15.35 22.51
N ILE A 10 -4.99 16.47 22.97
CA ILE A 10 -4.97 17.77 22.28
C ILE A 10 -4.05 18.66 23.13
N GLU A 11 -2.77 18.73 22.73
CA GLU A 11 -1.73 19.45 23.50
C GLU A 11 -1.87 20.98 23.44
N SER A 12 -2.78 21.52 22.60
CA SER A 12 -2.98 22.97 22.51
C SER A 12 -4.38 23.38 22.04
N ASP A 13 -4.80 24.63 22.39
CA ASP A 13 -5.98 25.29 21.82
C ASP A 13 -5.94 25.41 20.28
N GLU A 14 -4.76 25.29 19.67
CA GLU A 14 -4.56 25.30 18.22
C GLU A 14 -4.98 23.96 17.59
N ASP A 15 -4.74 22.85 18.28
CA ASP A 15 -5.14 21.51 17.79
C ASP A 15 -6.66 21.33 17.86
N LEU A 16 -7.30 21.89 18.91
CA LEU A 16 -8.75 21.91 19.02
C LEU A 16 -9.38 22.78 17.90
N LYS A 17 -8.79 23.95 17.62
CA LYS A 17 -9.21 24.81 16.51
C LYS A 17 -9.00 24.16 15.16
N ALA A 18 -7.87 23.47 14.95
CA ALA A 18 -7.61 22.74 13.70
C ALA A 18 -8.63 21.60 13.50
N PHE A 19 -9.00 20.91 14.57
CA PHE A 19 -10.04 19.88 14.54
C PHE A 19 -11.44 20.49 14.26
N GLU A 20 -11.79 21.62 14.91
CA GLU A 20 -13.03 22.34 14.65
C GLU A 20 -13.08 22.94 13.24
N GLU A 21 -11.94 23.45 12.71
CA GLU A 21 -11.83 23.93 11.33
C GLU A 21 -11.94 22.79 10.33
N GLN A 22 -11.40 21.62 10.61
CA GLN A 22 -11.51 20.45 9.76
C GLN A 22 -12.96 19.93 9.72
N LEU A 23 -13.63 19.86 10.86
CA LEU A 23 -15.07 19.56 10.94
C LEU A 23 -15.92 20.62 10.21
N GLY A 24 -15.49 21.89 10.23
CA GLY A 24 -16.18 23.00 9.56
C GLY A 24 -15.90 23.08 8.05
N GLN A 25 -14.77 22.58 7.56
CA GLN A 25 -14.40 22.64 6.14
C GLN A 25 -15.03 21.51 5.32
N ASP A 26 -15.23 20.32 5.89
CA ASP A 26 -15.90 19.23 5.21
C ASP A 26 -17.42 19.40 5.12
N SER A 27 -18.02 20.25 5.96
CA SER A 27 -19.44 20.63 5.87
C SER A 27 -19.78 21.55 4.67
N ASN A 28 -18.77 22.03 3.92
CA ASN A 28 -18.94 22.92 2.77
C ASN A 28 -18.93 22.23 1.40
N SER A 29 -19.20 20.93 1.29
CA SER A 29 -19.60 20.35 0.02
C SER A 29 -21.04 20.78 -0.27
N SER A 30 -21.20 21.89 -0.99
CA SER A 30 -22.50 22.37 -1.45
C SER A 30 -23.12 21.36 -2.42
N ALA A 31 -23.81 20.35 -1.88
CA ALA A 31 -24.89 19.72 -2.61
C ALA A 31 -25.92 20.82 -2.87
N ARG A 32 -26.15 21.16 -4.13
CA ARG A 32 -27.19 22.08 -4.54
C ARG A 32 -28.52 21.45 -4.13
N ALA A 33 -29.07 21.87 -2.99
CA ALA A 33 -30.39 21.49 -2.56
C ALA A 33 -31.37 22.01 -3.61
N GLU A 34 -32.30 21.16 -4.08
CA GLU A 34 -33.44 21.60 -4.87
C GLU A 34 -34.27 22.60 -4.04
N GLU A 35 -34.85 23.59 -4.73
CA GLU A 35 -35.67 24.65 -4.13
C GLU A 35 -36.80 24.01 -3.29
N GLY A 36 -36.69 24.09 -1.96
CA GLY A 36 -37.67 23.55 -1.01
C GLY A 36 -37.14 22.61 0.07
N ALA A 37 -35.88 22.16 -0.03
CA ALA A 37 -35.27 21.35 1.03
C ALA A 37 -34.87 22.25 2.21
N THR A 38 -35.45 22.06 3.38
CA THR A 38 -34.98 22.67 4.63
C THR A 38 -33.68 22.00 5.03
N GLN A 39 -32.57 22.71 4.95
CA GLN A 39 -31.31 22.27 5.53
C GLN A 39 -31.49 22.23 7.06
N ALA A 40 -31.43 21.03 7.64
CA ALA A 40 -31.46 20.85 9.09
C ALA A 40 -30.01 20.67 9.57
N GLU A 41 -29.55 21.58 10.39
CA GLU A 41 -28.28 21.48 11.11
C GLU A 41 -28.59 20.94 12.51
N ALA A 42 -27.88 19.88 12.93
CA ALA A 42 -28.02 19.33 14.26
C ALA A 42 -26.64 19.18 14.91
N THR A 43 -26.47 19.80 16.07
CA THR A 43 -25.28 19.59 16.89
C THR A 43 -25.50 18.39 17.80
N VAL A 44 -24.67 17.38 17.65
CA VAL A 44 -24.67 16.18 18.52
C VAL A 44 -23.50 16.26 19.49
N THR A 45 -23.80 16.35 20.78
CA THR A 45 -22.75 16.27 21.81
C THR A 45 -22.54 14.81 22.18
N LEU A 46 -21.32 14.29 21.96
CA LEU A 46 -20.94 12.94 22.36
C LEU A 46 -20.68 12.93 23.87
N ALA A 47 -21.68 12.51 24.66
CA ALA A 47 -21.49 12.27 26.07
C ALA A 47 -20.80 10.92 26.29
N ASN A 48 -19.78 10.86 27.15
CA ASN A 48 -18.99 9.66 27.44
C ASN A 48 -18.16 9.12 26.26
N PHE A 49 -17.48 10.00 25.54
CA PHE A 49 -16.48 9.59 24.55
C PHE A 49 -15.44 8.66 25.23
N PRO A 50 -15.15 7.46 24.68
CA PRO A 50 -14.23 6.53 25.32
C PRO A 50 -12.82 7.11 25.37
N LYS A 51 -12.15 6.95 26.52
CA LYS A 51 -10.73 7.26 26.65
C LYS A 51 -9.92 6.39 25.71
N VAL A 52 -9.25 7.05 24.78
CA VAL A 52 -8.28 6.39 23.91
C VAL A 52 -6.89 6.68 24.46
N SER A 53 -6.24 5.68 25.06
CA SER A 53 -4.81 5.76 25.37
C SER A 53 -4.06 5.26 24.14
N ALA A 54 -3.44 6.18 23.39
CA ALA A 54 -2.64 5.82 22.23
C ALA A 54 -1.48 4.92 22.68
N THR A 55 -1.45 3.69 22.15
CA THR A 55 -0.34 2.76 22.29
C THR A 55 0.43 2.76 20.99
N ALA A 56 1.77 2.76 21.05
CA ALA A 56 2.58 2.65 19.84
C ALA A 56 2.15 1.44 18.98
N GLY A 57 2.01 1.60 17.68
CA GLY A 57 1.53 0.58 16.76
C GLY A 57 0.00 0.36 16.76
N SER A 58 -0.77 1.20 17.46
CA SER A 58 -2.23 1.14 17.47
C SER A 58 -2.83 2.31 16.70
N ASP A 59 -3.90 2.03 16.01
CA ASP A 59 -4.67 2.98 15.19
C ASP A 59 -6.06 3.13 15.82
N TYR A 60 -6.53 4.35 15.97
CA TYR A 60 -7.81 4.68 16.61
C TYR A 60 -8.63 5.56 15.68
N THR A 61 -9.74 5.05 15.22
CA THR A 61 -10.65 5.74 14.30
C THR A 61 -12.03 5.90 14.93
N LEU A 62 -12.62 7.08 14.82
CA LEU A 62 -14.02 7.33 15.11
C LEU A 62 -14.81 7.24 13.81
N THR A 63 -15.73 6.29 13.74
CA THR A 63 -16.68 6.20 12.63
C THR A 63 -18.04 6.73 13.08
N LEU A 64 -18.53 7.77 12.40
CA LEU A 64 -19.91 8.24 12.52
C LEU A 64 -20.73 7.61 11.40
N SER A 65 -21.83 6.99 11.74
CA SER A 65 -22.73 6.36 10.78
C SER A 65 -24.13 6.97 10.93
N VAL A 66 -24.72 7.36 9.82
CA VAL A 66 -26.07 7.87 9.72
C VAL A 66 -26.95 6.81 9.07
N THR A 67 -27.94 6.30 9.83
CA THR A 67 -28.83 5.24 9.38
C THR A 67 -30.26 5.73 9.27
N LEU A 68 -31.06 5.08 8.40
CA LEU A 68 -32.49 5.32 8.32
C LEU A 68 -33.18 4.86 9.61
N LYS A 69 -34.03 5.73 10.16
CA LYS A 69 -34.81 5.45 11.37
C LYS A 69 -36.04 4.56 11.11
N GLU A 70 -36.53 4.59 9.90
CA GLU A 70 -37.71 3.86 9.41
C GLU A 70 -37.59 3.64 7.90
N ASP A 71 -38.38 2.76 7.34
CA ASP A 71 -38.41 2.53 5.91
C ASP A 71 -38.76 3.81 5.16
N ALA A 72 -37.94 4.15 4.16
CA ALA A 72 -38.18 5.32 3.34
C ALA A 72 -39.34 5.10 2.40
N ALA A 73 -40.07 6.17 2.07
CA ALA A 73 -41.21 6.08 1.11
C ALA A 73 -40.81 5.59 -0.30
N TRP A 74 -39.51 5.61 -0.62
CA TRP A 74 -38.91 5.11 -1.86
C TRP A 74 -38.21 3.74 -1.69
N ALA A 75 -38.40 3.07 -0.54
CA ALA A 75 -37.80 1.78 -0.27
C ALA A 75 -38.11 0.77 -1.38
N GLY A 76 -37.09 0.09 -1.84
CA GLY A 76 -37.16 -0.99 -2.81
C GLY A 76 -36.79 -2.33 -2.19
N ASP A 77 -36.55 -3.36 -3.00
CA ASP A 77 -36.23 -4.71 -2.50
C ASP A 77 -34.88 -4.81 -1.75
N TYR A 78 -33.99 -3.83 -1.92
CA TYR A 78 -32.61 -3.89 -1.42
C TYR A 78 -32.16 -2.67 -0.65
N TYR A 79 -32.86 -1.54 -0.73
CA TYR A 79 -32.44 -0.26 -0.14
C TYR A 79 -33.62 0.52 0.39
N GLY A 80 -33.34 1.36 1.37
CA GLY A 80 -34.32 2.28 1.94
C GLY A 80 -35.02 1.75 3.18
N HIS A 81 -34.47 0.72 3.81
CA HIS A 81 -35.03 0.08 4.99
C HIS A 81 -34.49 0.68 6.29
N GLU A 82 -35.24 0.51 7.36
CA GLU A 82 -34.78 0.87 8.72
C GLU A 82 -33.45 0.23 9.01
N GLY A 83 -32.48 1.04 9.46
CA GLY A 83 -31.12 0.63 9.77
C GLY A 83 -30.14 0.72 8.60
N ASP A 84 -30.60 0.95 7.35
CA ASP A 84 -29.70 1.15 6.22
C ASP A 84 -28.83 2.39 6.44
N GLU A 85 -27.49 2.22 6.29
CA GLU A 85 -26.55 3.33 6.36
C GLU A 85 -26.65 4.19 5.09
N ILE A 86 -26.94 5.47 5.28
CA ILE A 86 -27.07 6.45 4.19
C ILE A 86 -25.88 7.37 4.06
N ALA A 87 -25.08 7.51 5.12
CA ALA A 87 -23.82 8.26 5.12
C ALA A 87 -22.93 7.78 6.26
N PHE A 88 -21.64 7.95 6.09
CA PHE A 88 -20.66 7.78 7.16
C PHE A 88 -19.51 8.75 7.00
N GLU A 89 -18.78 8.97 8.08
CA GLU A 89 -17.51 9.71 8.12
C GLU A 89 -16.58 9.01 9.11
N GLU A 90 -15.30 8.96 8.79
CA GLU A 90 -14.25 8.39 9.65
C GLU A 90 -13.21 9.46 9.99
N PHE A 91 -12.87 9.55 11.26
CA PHE A 91 -11.89 10.48 11.79
C PHE A 91 -10.76 9.71 12.48
N ASP A 92 -9.55 9.96 12.07
CA ASP A 92 -8.36 9.45 12.76
C ASP A 92 -8.17 10.22 14.05
N LEU A 93 -8.34 9.55 15.19
CA LEU A 93 -8.23 10.17 16.51
C LEU A 93 -6.78 10.22 17.01
N ALA A 94 -6.05 9.14 16.79
CA ALA A 94 -4.63 9.06 17.11
C ALA A 94 -4.01 7.89 16.36
N TYR A 95 -2.99 8.16 15.60
CA TYR A 95 -2.13 7.15 15.02
C TYR A 95 -0.69 7.45 15.40
N THR A 96 -0.08 6.54 16.14
CA THR A 96 1.35 6.60 16.43
C THR A 96 2.01 5.44 15.69
N PRO A 97 2.54 5.68 14.45
CA PRO A 97 3.23 4.63 13.73
C PRO A 97 4.45 4.19 14.53
N GLU A 98 4.58 2.89 14.73
CA GLU A 98 5.87 2.34 15.14
C GLU A 98 6.79 2.33 13.92
N LYS A 99 8.02 2.78 14.11
CA LYS A 99 9.05 2.59 13.08
C LYS A 99 9.20 1.09 12.85
N ALA A 100 9.34 0.70 11.59
CA ALA A 100 9.61 -0.67 11.19
C ALA A 100 10.78 -1.23 12.02
N GLN A 101 10.46 -2.16 12.90
CA GLN A 101 11.39 -2.87 13.76
C GLN A 101 11.20 -4.36 13.54
N PRO A 102 12.26 -5.17 13.64
CA PRO A 102 12.09 -6.61 13.64
C PRO A 102 11.12 -7.05 14.74
N THR A 103 10.23 -8.00 14.42
CA THR A 103 9.20 -8.51 15.36
C THR A 103 9.79 -9.21 16.58
N ILE A 104 11.07 -9.62 16.51
CA ILE A 104 11.80 -10.17 17.65
C ILE A 104 13.05 -9.36 17.96
N SER A 105 13.45 -9.37 19.24
CA SER A 105 14.63 -8.65 19.67
C SER A 105 15.91 -9.28 19.08
N ALA A 106 16.95 -8.47 18.88
CA ALA A 106 18.25 -8.95 18.38
C ALA A 106 18.86 -10.03 19.29
N SER A 107 18.50 -10.08 20.60
CA SER A 107 18.93 -11.14 21.51
C SER A 107 18.37 -12.50 21.14
N ASP A 108 17.19 -12.56 20.54
CA ASP A 108 16.46 -13.77 20.19
C ASP A 108 16.70 -14.22 18.75
N MET A 109 17.34 -13.37 17.95
CA MET A 109 17.77 -13.70 16.59
C MET A 109 18.97 -14.64 16.57
N ASP A 110 19.02 -15.52 15.57
CA ASP A 110 20.21 -16.27 15.24
C ASP A 110 21.20 -15.43 14.40
N LYS A 111 22.36 -15.95 14.11
CA LYS A 111 23.35 -15.31 13.22
C LYS A 111 22.91 -15.42 11.77
N VAL A 112 23.21 -14.39 10.98
CA VAL A 112 23.11 -14.48 9.53
C VAL A 112 24.42 -15.03 8.94
N ASN A 113 24.29 -15.87 7.93
CA ASN A 113 25.41 -16.30 7.10
C ASN A 113 25.27 -15.68 5.72
N VAL A 114 26.36 -15.19 5.18
CA VAL A 114 26.43 -14.62 3.84
C VAL A 114 27.46 -15.38 3.04
N ALA A 115 27.07 -15.88 1.90
CA ALA A 115 27.93 -16.48 0.89
C ALA A 115 27.84 -15.66 -0.39
N GLU A 116 28.97 -15.40 -1.01
CA GLU A 116 29.06 -14.68 -2.29
C GLU A 116 29.67 -15.58 -3.35
N SER A 117 29.08 -15.56 -4.54
CA SER A 117 29.62 -16.07 -5.78
C SER A 117 29.83 -14.92 -6.77
N ASP A 118 30.27 -15.24 -7.99
CA ASP A 118 30.39 -14.24 -9.06
C ASP A 118 29.00 -13.65 -9.42
N ASP A 119 27.96 -14.45 -9.35
CA ASP A 119 26.61 -14.10 -9.84
C ASP A 119 25.61 -13.72 -8.73
N ALA A 120 25.86 -14.13 -7.47
CA ALA A 120 24.83 -14.00 -6.44
C ALA A 120 25.40 -13.75 -5.03
N ILE A 121 24.57 -13.09 -4.21
CA ILE A 121 24.73 -13.00 -2.76
C ILE A 121 23.62 -13.84 -2.13
N THR A 122 24.01 -14.83 -1.32
CA THR A 122 23.06 -15.72 -0.62
C THR A 122 23.14 -15.46 0.88
N VAL A 123 22.01 -15.10 1.48
CA VAL A 123 21.87 -14.89 2.92
C VAL A 123 21.03 -15.99 3.51
N THR A 124 21.55 -16.65 4.55
CA THR A 124 20.86 -17.76 5.22
C THR A 124 20.87 -17.60 6.73
N GLY A 125 19.86 -18.18 7.37
CA GLY A 125 19.71 -18.19 8.82
C GLY A 125 18.53 -19.03 9.26
N LYS A 126 18.05 -18.75 10.47
CA LYS A 126 16.84 -19.39 11.03
C LYS A 126 15.89 -18.36 11.60
N THR A 127 14.60 -18.55 11.41
CA THR A 127 13.56 -17.63 11.85
C THR A 127 13.49 -17.43 13.38
N SER A 128 14.08 -18.30 14.16
CA SER A 128 14.33 -18.11 15.58
C SER A 128 15.48 -19.02 16.06
N LYS A 129 16.09 -18.72 17.21
CA LYS A 129 17.11 -19.57 17.85
C LYS A 129 16.56 -20.92 18.28
N THR A 130 15.30 -20.96 18.70
CA THR A 130 14.65 -22.14 19.25
C THR A 130 13.56 -22.58 18.28
N ASN A 131 13.72 -23.76 17.67
CA ASN A 131 12.77 -24.33 16.70
C ASN A 131 12.53 -23.48 15.43
N GLY A 132 13.45 -22.54 15.12
CA GLY A 132 13.38 -21.73 13.92
C GLY A 132 13.54 -22.54 12.65
N LYS A 133 12.77 -22.15 11.62
CA LYS A 133 12.87 -22.73 10.28
C LYS A 133 14.01 -22.07 9.52
N ALA A 134 14.68 -22.82 8.66
CA ALA A 134 15.73 -22.27 7.81
C ALA A 134 15.14 -21.26 6.81
N PHE A 135 15.81 -20.14 6.58
CA PHE A 135 15.50 -19.22 5.50
C PHE A 135 16.70 -19.04 4.57
N GLU A 136 16.38 -18.69 3.33
CA GLU A 136 17.35 -18.35 2.28
C GLU A 136 16.83 -17.19 1.46
N VAL A 137 17.68 -16.15 1.32
CA VAL A 137 17.44 -15.00 0.43
C VAL A 137 18.58 -14.97 -0.57
N VAL A 138 18.25 -14.89 -1.85
CA VAL A 138 19.24 -14.82 -2.95
C VAL A 138 19.06 -13.49 -3.68
N ILE A 139 20.15 -12.75 -3.84
CA ILE A 139 20.20 -11.51 -4.60
C ILE A 139 21.12 -11.72 -5.80
N ASP A 140 20.61 -11.42 -6.98
CA ASP A 140 21.35 -11.45 -8.23
C ASP A 140 22.29 -10.24 -8.33
N LYS A 141 23.57 -10.47 -8.59
CA LYS A 141 24.57 -9.39 -8.66
C LYS A 141 24.54 -8.58 -9.96
N ALA A 142 23.93 -9.12 -11.02
CA ALA A 142 23.81 -8.38 -12.28
C ALA A 142 22.67 -7.37 -12.24
N GLN A 143 21.62 -7.67 -11.47
CA GLN A 143 20.42 -6.84 -11.36
C GLN A 143 20.32 -6.06 -10.04
N GLY A 144 20.96 -6.56 -8.98
CA GLY A 144 20.85 -5.98 -7.63
C GLY A 144 19.51 -6.27 -6.93
N TYR A 145 18.75 -7.28 -7.36
CA TYR A 145 17.44 -7.60 -6.82
C TYR A 145 17.40 -8.97 -6.16
N ILE A 146 16.46 -9.15 -5.21
CA ILE A 146 16.12 -10.45 -4.66
C ILE A 146 15.48 -11.29 -5.77
N THR A 147 16.01 -12.47 -6.04
CA THR A 147 15.47 -13.42 -7.03
C THR A 147 14.89 -14.67 -6.37
N SER A 148 15.07 -14.84 -5.08
CA SER A 148 14.44 -15.91 -4.31
C SER A 148 14.43 -15.56 -2.83
N TYR A 149 13.28 -15.78 -2.19
CA TYR A 149 13.17 -15.84 -0.73
C TYR A 149 12.39 -17.09 -0.33
N LYS A 150 13.02 -17.94 0.47
CA LYS A 150 12.47 -19.22 0.94
C LYS A 150 12.50 -19.31 2.45
N VAL A 151 11.49 -19.97 3.01
CA VAL A 151 11.44 -20.36 4.41
C VAL A 151 11.04 -21.83 4.48
N ASP A 152 11.80 -22.65 5.21
CA ASP A 152 11.58 -24.11 5.33
C ASP A 152 11.51 -24.82 3.97
N GLY A 153 12.30 -24.35 3.01
CA GLY A 153 12.33 -24.85 1.63
C GLY A 153 11.14 -24.41 0.76
N LYS A 154 10.12 -23.76 1.32
CA LYS A 154 8.98 -23.20 0.56
C LYS A 154 9.34 -21.82 0.02
N THR A 155 9.12 -21.58 -1.27
CA THR A 155 9.33 -20.27 -1.89
C THR A 155 8.20 -19.32 -1.48
N LEU A 156 8.56 -18.15 -0.95
CA LEU A 156 7.66 -17.04 -0.67
C LEU A 156 7.69 -16.03 -1.83
N LEU A 157 8.90 -15.60 -2.23
CA LEU A 157 9.11 -14.70 -3.35
C LEU A 157 9.92 -15.40 -4.44
N GLU A 158 9.49 -15.25 -5.67
CA GLU A 158 10.22 -15.67 -6.87
C GLU A 158 10.99 -14.53 -7.51
N ASN A 159 10.59 -13.27 -7.22
CA ASN A 159 11.30 -12.08 -7.68
C ASN A 159 10.86 -10.84 -6.89
N GLY A 160 11.79 -9.93 -6.68
CA GLY A 160 11.55 -8.63 -6.03
C GLY A 160 11.67 -8.65 -4.50
N PRO A 161 11.39 -7.50 -3.88
CA PRO A 161 10.81 -6.29 -4.46
C PRO A 161 11.75 -5.57 -5.44
N VAL A 162 11.20 -5.14 -6.57
CA VAL A 162 11.89 -4.34 -7.60
C VAL A 162 11.17 -3.00 -7.79
N PRO A 163 11.86 -1.92 -8.23
CA PRO A 163 11.25 -0.63 -8.48
C PRO A 163 10.04 -0.71 -9.41
N ASN A 164 8.96 -0.03 -9.05
CA ASN A 164 7.74 0.02 -9.85
C ASN A 164 7.19 1.45 -9.91
N TYR A 165 7.22 2.05 -11.10
CA TYR A 165 6.79 3.43 -11.35
C TYR A 165 5.70 3.50 -12.41
N TYR A 166 5.09 2.35 -12.74
CA TYR A 166 4.11 2.19 -13.80
C TYR A 166 2.83 1.50 -13.32
N ARG A 167 1.70 1.90 -13.90
CA ARG A 167 0.41 1.18 -13.83
C ARG A 167 -0.17 1.00 -15.23
N ALA A 168 -1.09 0.05 -15.40
CA ALA A 168 -1.88 -0.05 -16.62
C ALA A 168 -2.73 1.23 -16.78
N PRO A 169 -2.54 2.02 -17.86
CA PRO A 169 -3.19 3.31 -17.97
C PRO A 169 -4.71 3.19 -17.98
N VAL A 170 -5.37 4.05 -17.22
CA VAL A 170 -6.81 4.31 -17.34
C VAL A 170 -7.07 5.33 -18.44
N SER A 171 -8.33 5.47 -18.88
CA SER A 171 -8.70 6.40 -19.98
C SER A 171 -8.36 7.86 -19.68
N ASN A 172 -8.20 8.21 -18.40
CA ASN A 172 -7.87 9.56 -17.95
C ASN A 172 -6.37 9.83 -17.85
N ASP A 173 -5.54 8.80 -17.96
CA ASP A 173 -4.11 8.95 -17.76
C ASP A 173 -3.42 9.62 -18.95
N PRO A 174 -2.39 10.44 -18.70
CA PRO A 174 -1.47 10.87 -19.73
C PRO A 174 -0.60 9.70 -20.19
N SER A 175 0.16 9.90 -21.24
CA SER A 175 1.20 8.95 -21.62
C SER A 175 2.28 8.86 -20.54
N PHE A 176 2.66 7.65 -20.17
CA PHE A 176 3.76 7.39 -19.26
C PHE A 176 5.06 7.10 -20.04
N SER A 177 6.19 7.42 -19.44
CA SER A 177 7.51 7.16 -19.99
C SER A 177 7.75 5.65 -20.14
N THR A 178 8.27 5.22 -21.30
CA THR A 178 8.65 3.82 -21.52
C THR A 178 9.79 3.40 -20.59
N ALA A 179 10.72 4.30 -20.29
CA ALA A 179 11.81 4.03 -19.36
C ALA A 179 11.30 3.76 -17.95
N MET A 180 10.29 4.55 -17.49
CA MET A 180 9.67 4.35 -16.19
C MET A 180 8.73 3.13 -16.16
N LYS A 181 8.11 2.78 -17.31
CA LYS A 181 7.34 1.54 -17.43
C LYS A 181 8.21 0.31 -17.15
N ASN A 182 9.40 0.29 -17.68
CA ASN A 182 10.34 -0.82 -17.59
C ASN A 182 11.47 -0.50 -16.60
N ALA A 183 11.16 0.20 -15.50
CA ALA A 183 12.17 0.74 -14.58
C ALA A 183 13.09 -0.34 -14.00
N ALA A 184 12.55 -1.50 -13.66
CA ALA A 184 13.34 -2.59 -13.08
C ALA A 184 14.31 -3.21 -14.11
N GLU A 185 13.90 -3.32 -15.36
CA GLU A 185 14.71 -3.85 -16.45
C GLU A 185 15.73 -2.83 -16.97
N ASN A 186 15.39 -1.54 -16.90
CA ASN A 186 16.24 -0.42 -17.36
C ASN A 186 17.20 0.07 -16.27
N PHE A 187 17.05 -0.42 -15.03
CA PHE A 187 17.96 -0.06 -13.95
C PHE A 187 19.37 -0.56 -14.27
N THR A 188 20.32 0.34 -14.21
CA THR A 188 21.73 0.06 -14.44
C THR A 188 22.51 0.34 -13.16
N LEU A 189 23.23 -0.67 -12.68
CA LEU A 189 24.08 -0.55 -11.51
C LEU A 189 25.22 0.44 -11.75
N ASP A 190 25.55 1.20 -10.71
CA ASP A 190 26.78 1.99 -10.69
C ASP A 190 28.02 1.09 -10.66
N GLU A 191 29.17 1.63 -11.00
CA GLU A 191 30.45 0.93 -10.78
C GLU A 191 30.61 0.65 -9.28
N ASN A 192 30.75 -0.63 -8.91
CA ASN A 192 30.71 -1.09 -7.52
C ASN A 192 29.39 -0.75 -6.79
N GLY A 193 28.29 -0.72 -7.52
CA GLY A 193 26.96 -0.33 -7.00
C GLY A 193 26.35 -1.29 -6.00
N ILE A 194 26.99 -2.44 -5.71
CA ILE A 194 26.54 -3.37 -4.67
C ILE A 194 27.60 -3.44 -3.57
N THR A 195 27.19 -3.16 -2.33
CA THR A 195 28.01 -3.31 -1.15
C THR A 195 27.34 -4.15 -0.08
N VAL A 196 28.11 -4.90 0.68
CA VAL A 196 27.62 -5.81 1.73
C VAL A 196 28.24 -5.42 3.07
N ASP A 197 27.41 -4.94 4.01
CA ASP A 197 27.82 -4.67 5.40
C ASP A 197 27.22 -5.74 6.31
N LYS A 198 28.05 -6.70 6.73
CA LYS A 198 27.65 -7.82 7.56
C LYS A 198 27.95 -7.55 9.03
N LYS A 199 26.91 -7.64 9.86
CA LYS A 199 26.98 -7.72 11.33
C LYS A 199 26.49 -9.09 11.79
N ASP A 200 26.65 -9.38 13.09
CA ASP A 200 26.35 -10.72 13.63
C ASP A 200 24.90 -11.18 13.38
N LYS A 201 23.94 -10.25 13.46
CA LYS A 201 22.50 -10.50 13.42
C LYS A 201 21.75 -9.85 12.26
N VAL A 202 22.44 -9.12 11.43
CA VAL A 202 21.88 -8.40 10.29
C VAL A 202 22.94 -8.21 9.23
N VAL A 203 22.53 -8.30 7.97
CA VAL A 203 23.33 -7.86 6.83
C VAL A 203 22.58 -6.77 6.10
N ASN A 204 23.26 -5.66 5.78
CA ASN A 204 22.76 -4.67 4.86
C ASN A 204 23.43 -4.88 3.49
N ILE A 205 22.60 -5.04 2.47
CA ILE A 205 23.04 -5.10 1.07
C ILE A 205 22.50 -3.83 0.42
N HIS A 206 23.43 -2.91 0.16
CA HIS A 206 23.12 -1.65 -0.51
C HIS A 206 23.36 -1.80 -2.01
N VAL A 207 22.36 -1.38 -2.79
CA VAL A 207 22.39 -1.40 -4.25
C VAL A 207 22.19 0.03 -4.75
N SER A 208 23.08 0.55 -5.58
CA SER A 208 22.97 1.86 -6.20
C SER A 208 23.07 1.78 -7.72
N GLY A 209 22.35 2.66 -8.38
CA GLY A 209 22.31 2.74 -9.83
C GLY A 209 21.36 3.83 -10.31
N SER A 210 20.96 3.74 -11.55
CA SER A 210 20.06 4.73 -12.14
C SER A 210 19.21 4.10 -13.25
N ILE A 211 18.17 4.83 -13.68
CA ILE A 211 17.44 4.60 -14.92
C ILE A 211 18.02 5.61 -15.94
N PRO A 212 18.99 5.21 -16.78
CA PRO A 212 19.80 6.16 -17.56
C PRO A 212 19.02 6.98 -18.57
N GLU A 213 18.01 6.35 -19.24
CA GLU A 213 17.21 7.01 -20.28
C GLU A 213 16.50 8.28 -19.78
N VAL A 214 16.19 8.32 -18.48
CA VAL A 214 15.48 9.45 -17.83
C VAL A 214 16.31 10.07 -16.71
N ASN A 215 17.60 9.75 -16.64
CA ASN A 215 18.56 10.30 -15.67
C ASN A 215 18.00 10.30 -14.24
N THR A 216 17.49 9.16 -13.80
CA THR A 216 16.84 9.00 -12.49
C THR A 216 17.66 8.09 -11.60
N PRO A 217 18.41 8.64 -10.62
CA PRO A 217 19.10 7.85 -9.60
C PRO A 217 18.14 7.05 -8.76
N ASN A 218 18.54 5.81 -8.41
CA ASN A 218 17.76 4.93 -7.56
C ASN A 218 18.72 4.09 -6.69
N SER A 219 18.41 3.93 -5.42
CA SER A 219 19.12 3.02 -4.54
C SER A 219 18.17 2.17 -3.70
N ILE A 220 18.61 0.97 -3.36
CA ILE A 220 17.86 0.04 -2.54
C ILE A 220 18.75 -0.50 -1.44
N ASP A 221 18.27 -0.43 -0.20
CA ASP A 221 18.88 -1.08 0.96
C ASP A 221 18.04 -2.28 1.38
N TYR A 222 18.63 -3.46 1.38
CA TYR A 222 18.05 -4.67 1.90
C TYR A 222 18.70 -4.99 3.25
N MET A 223 18.01 -4.70 4.36
CA MET A 223 18.44 -5.10 5.70
C MET A 223 17.82 -6.46 6.03
N ILE A 224 18.60 -7.52 5.94
CA ILE A 224 18.18 -8.91 6.20
C ILE A 224 18.59 -9.29 7.61
N TYR A 225 17.62 -9.55 8.45
CA TYR A 225 17.82 -9.88 9.87
C TYR A 225 17.98 -11.38 10.11
N GLY A 226 18.54 -11.72 11.27
CA GLY A 226 18.80 -13.10 11.67
C GLY A 226 17.55 -13.98 11.85
N ASN A 227 16.38 -13.37 11.93
CA ASN A 227 15.09 -14.06 11.94
C ASN A 227 14.43 -14.19 10.54
N GLY A 228 15.11 -13.74 9.49
CA GLY A 228 14.61 -13.78 8.10
C GLY A 228 13.75 -12.59 7.69
N GLU A 229 13.41 -11.68 8.59
CA GLU A 229 12.74 -10.45 8.23
C GLU A 229 13.65 -9.57 7.37
N ILE A 230 13.04 -8.87 6.39
CA ILE A 230 13.75 -8.00 5.46
C ILE A 230 13.13 -6.61 5.52
N VAL A 231 13.91 -5.61 5.91
CA VAL A 231 13.51 -4.20 5.75
C VAL A 231 14.11 -3.70 4.45
N VAL A 232 13.24 -3.19 3.57
CA VAL A 232 13.64 -2.68 2.25
C VAL A 232 13.40 -1.18 2.22
N THR A 233 14.44 -0.42 1.90
CA THR A 233 14.35 1.02 1.65
C THR A 233 14.69 1.30 0.20
N ASN A 234 13.71 1.74 -0.58
CA ASN A 234 13.91 2.16 -1.97
C ASN A 234 13.91 3.69 -2.04
N THR A 235 15.00 4.27 -2.48
CA THR A 235 15.15 5.72 -2.66
C THR A 235 15.29 6.04 -4.14
N VAL A 236 14.38 6.86 -4.66
CA VAL A 236 14.37 7.30 -6.05
C VAL A 236 14.30 8.82 -6.12
N THR A 237 15.04 9.41 -7.06
CA THR A 237 15.01 10.86 -7.32
C THR A 237 14.63 11.09 -8.78
N PRO A 238 13.32 11.13 -9.10
CA PRO A 238 12.88 11.31 -10.48
C PRO A 238 13.32 12.66 -11.03
N SER A 239 14.01 12.66 -12.17
CA SER A 239 14.34 13.87 -12.88
C SER A 239 13.15 14.38 -13.71
N ALA A 240 13.22 15.63 -14.19
CA ALA A 240 12.20 16.18 -15.07
C ALA A 240 11.99 15.37 -16.36
N SER A 241 13.04 14.67 -16.84
CA SER A 241 12.98 13.79 -18.02
C SER A 241 12.23 12.47 -17.74
N ALA A 242 11.95 12.13 -16.49
CA ALA A 242 11.13 10.97 -16.16
C ALA A 242 9.67 11.12 -16.65
N GLY A 243 9.24 12.36 -16.92
CA GLY A 243 7.91 12.63 -17.45
C GLY A 243 6.80 12.37 -16.41
N ASN A 244 5.65 11.86 -16.88
CA ASN A 244 4.55 11.49 -15.98
C ASN A 244 4.85 10.16 -15.30
N ILE A 245 4.71 10.15 -13.98
CA ILE A 245 4.92 8.97 -13.13
C ILE A 245 3.56 8.48 -12.62
N ALA A 246 3.31 7.19 -12.75
CA ALA A 246 2.05 6.59 -12.33
C ALA A 246 2.02 6.27 -10.83
N ARG A 247 3.13 5.79 -10.29
CA ARG A 247 3.30 5.43 -8.88
C ARG A 247 4.76 5.55 -8.45
N ILE A 248 4.99 5.62 -7.17
CA ILE A 248 6.32 5.45 -6.55
C ILE A 248 6.20 4.27 -5.61
N GLY A 249 6.79 3.16 -5.97
CA GLY A 249 6.69 1.94 -5.19
C GLY A 249 7.56 0.82 -5.68
N MET A 250 7.22 -0.37 -5.23
CA MET A 250 7.88 -1.61 -5.59
C MET A 250 6.85 -2.67 -5.97
N LYS A 251 7.25 -3.62 -6.83
CA LYS A 251 6.48 -4.81 -7.14
C LYS A 251 7.28 -6.07 -6.82
N MET A 252 6.58 -7.14 -6.48
CA MET A 252 7.19 -8.44 -6.24
C MET A 252 6.31 -9.56 -6.78
N THR A 253 6.95 -10.68 -7.12
CA THR A 253 6.27 -11.89 -7.54
C THR A 253 6.23 -12.87 -6.38
N VAL A 254 5.05 -13.01 -5.77
CA VAL A 254 4.77 -13.96 -4.69
C VAL A 254 4.38 -15.30 -5.31
N ALA A 255 4.90 -16.39 -4.76
CA ALA A 255 4.63 -17.73 -5.26
C ALA A 255 3.13 -18.06 -5.22
N LYS A 256 2.69 -18.89 -6.15
CA LYS A 256 1.28 -19.22 -6.43
C LYS A 256 0.49 -19.86 -5.28
N ASP A 257 1.17 -20.42 -4.30
CA ASP A 257 0.52 -21.11 -3.20
C ASP A 257 -0.13 -20.18 -2.16
N TYR A 258 0.06 -18.85 -2.31
CA TYR A 258 -0.39 -17.82 -1.36
C TYR A 258 -1.53 -16.99 -1.95
N GLU A 259 -2.71 -17.58 -2.05
CA GLU A 259 -3.90 -17.02 -2.70
C GLU A 259 -4.76 -16.17 -1.77
N LYS A 260 -4.73 -16.42 -0.43
CA LYS A 260 -5.54 -15.68 0.53
C LYS A 260 -4.93 -14.32 0.79
N LEU A 261 -5.69 -13.27 0.54
CA LEU A 261 -5.33 -11.89 0.81
C LEU A 261 -6.02 -11.42 2.09
N THR A 262 -5.23 -10.89 3.03
CA THR A 262 -5.73 -10.11 4.16
C THR A 262 -4.99 -8.79 4.21
N TYR A 263 -5.69 -7.68 4.36
CA TYR A 263 -5.05 -6.38 4.51
C TYR A 263 -5.76 -5.51 5.55
N TYR A 264 -5.02 -4.61 6.18
CA TYR A 264 -5.54 -3.54 7.02
C TYR A 264 -5.35 -2.22 6.30
N GLY A 265 -6.45 -1.62 5.85
CA GLY A 265 -6.48 -0.43 5.02
C GLY A 265 -7.89 -0.06 4.61
N ASN A 266 -8.04 0.83 3.66
CA ASN A 266 -9.33 1.27 3.14
C ASN A 266 -9.92 0.21 2.20
N GLY A 267 -11.19 -0.14 2.43
CA GLY A 267 -11.88 -1.18 1.66
C GLY A 267 -13.39 -1.23 1.91
N PRO A 268 -14.05 -2.36 1.54
CA PRO A 268 -13.49 -3.55 0.87
C PRO A 268 -13.21 -3.37 -0.62
N GLN A 269 -13.82 -2.38 -1.28
CA GLN A 269 -13.67 -2.13 -2.71
C GLN A 269 -12.31 -1.50 -3.03
N ALA A 270 -11.84 -1.69 -4.26
CA ALA A 270 -10.68 -1.00 -4.79
C ALA A 270 -10.88 0.52 -4.73
N ASN A 271 -9.86 1.23 -4.28
CA ASN A 271 -9.92 2.66 -4.09
C ASN A 271 -8.57 3.32 -4.41
N TYR A 272 -8.59 4.62 -4.65
CA TYR A 272 -7.44 5.41 -5.08
C TYR A 272 -7.45 6.75 -4.34
N VAL A 273 -6.32 7.41 -4.24
CA VAL A 273 -6.12 8.63 -3.45
C VAL A 273 -7.14 9.76 -3.73
N ASP A 274 -7.72 9.80 -4.94
CA ASP A 274 -8.80 10.73 -5.33
C ASP A 274 -10.19 10.07 -5.40
N ARG A 275 -10.34 8.82 -4.91
CA ARG A 275 -11.56 8.01 -4.91
C ARG A 275 -11.59 7.01 -3.76
N ASN A 276 -11.44 7.48 -2.54
CA ASN A 276 -11.41 6.63 -1.34
C ASN A 276 -12.45 6.99 -0.26
N THR A 277 -13.19 8.09 -0.41
CA THR A 277 -14.17 8.53 0.59
C THR A 277 -15.32 7.55 0.83
N GLY A 278 -15.57 6.62 -0.10
CA GLY A 278 -16.55 5.54 0.07
C GLY A 278 -15.96 4.25 0.64
N ALA A 279 -14.69 4.24 1.04
CA ALA A 279 -14.01 3.09 1.62
C ALA A 279 -13.76 3.34 3.12
N LYS A 280 -14.01 2.33 3.96
CA LYS A 280 -13.77 2.40 5.41
C LYS A 280 -12.45 1.75 5.77
N LEU A 281 -11.79 2.27 6.79
CA LEU A 281 -10.62 1.63 7.37
C LEU A 281 -11.03 0.34 8.08
N GLY A 282 -10.38 -0.77 7.77
CA GLY A 282 -10.69 -2.06 8.39
C GLY A 282 -9.74 -3.17 7.99
N ILE A 283 -9.91 -4.34 8.63
CA ILE A 283 -9.23 -5.56 8.24
C ILE A 283 -10.15 -6.34 7.30
N TYR A 284 -9.68 -6.53 6.06
CA TYR A 284 -10.44 -7.18 5.00
C TYR A 284 -9.78 -8.49 4.59
N ASN A 285 -10.63 -9.48 4.32
CA ASN A 285 -10.22 -10.79 3.82
C ASN A 285 -10.84 -11.02 2.45
N SER A 286 -10.02 -11.50 1.52
CA SER A 286 -10.40 -11.80 0.14
C SER A 286 -9.44 -12.84 -0.43
N THR A 287 -9.47 -13.02 -1.74
CA THR A 287 -8.48 -13.77 -2.50
C THR A 287 -7.86 -12.87 -3.57
N VAL A 288 -6.66 -13.21 -4.04
CA VAL A 288 -6.01 -12.50 -5.16
C VAL A 288 -6.91 -12.53 -6.41
N THR A 289 -7.54 -13.67 -6.68
CA THR A 289 -8.46 -13.85 -7.81
C THR A 289 -9.65 -12.88 -7.76
N GLU A 290 -10.17 -12.56 -6.57
CA GLU A 290 -11.32 -11.66 -6.39
C GLU A 290 -10.95 -10.19 -6.55
N GLN A 291 -9.68 -9.82 -6.48
CA GLN A 291 -9.22 -8.43 -6.62
C GLN A 291 -9.34 -7.91 -8.06
N PHE A 292 -9.41 -8.80 -9.03
CA PHE A 292 -9.50 -8.39 -10.43
C PHE A 292 -10.90 -7.92 -10.82
N GLU A 293 -11.04 -6.66 -11.30
CA GLU A 293 -12.31 -6.11 -11.76
C GLU A 293 -12.65 -6.61 -13.18
N LYS A 294 -13.46 -7.66 -13.23
CA LYS A 294 -13.87 -8.35 -14.48
C LYS A 294 -14.87 -7.55 -15.34
N LYS A 295 -15.51 -6.51 -14.76
CA LYS A 295 -16.57 -5.74 -15.44
C LYS A 295 -16.02 -4.61 -16.31
N TYR A 296 -14.73 -4.29 -16.21
CA TYR A 296 -14.14 -3.30 -17.08
C TYR A 296 -14.13 -3.80 -18.52
N VAL A 297 -14.69 -3.01 -19.44
CA VAL A 297 -14.74 -3.35 -20.88
C VAL A 297 -13.32 -3.43 -21.47
N LYS A 298 -12.44 -2.51 -21.04
CA LYS A 298 -11.02 -2.48 -21.41
C LYS A 298 -10.19 -2.75 -20.17
N PRO A 299 -9.22 -3.69 -20.22
CA PRO A 299 -8.28 -3.91 -19.14
C PRO A 299 -7.51 -2.62 -18.80
N GLN A 300 -7.36 -2.34 -17.53
CA GLN A 300 -6.71 -1.14 -17.00
C GLN A 300 -6.34 -1.38 -15.54
N GLU A 301 -5.75 -0.36 -14.89
CA GLU A 301 -5.48 -0.39 -13.46
C GLU A 301 -6.74 -0.71 -12.65
N ASN A 302 -6.60 -1.63 -11.70
CA ASN A 302 -7.66 -2.03 -10.76
C ASN A 302 -7.06 -2.76 -9.55
N GLY A 303 -7.87 -3.00 -8.52
CA GLY A 303 -7.49 -3.79 -7.34
C GLY A 303 -6.56 -3.08 -6.35
N ASN A 304 -6.40 -1.75 -6.44
CA ASN A 304 -5.62 -0.97 -5.48
C ASN A 304 -6.41 -0.66 -4.22
N HIS A 305 -5.72 -0.61 -3.07
CA HIS A 305 -6.24 -0.15 -1.78
C HIS A 305 -5.31 0.93 -1.22
N THR A 306 -5.91 2.02 -0.70
CA THR A 306 -5.19 3.13 -0.05
C THR A 306 -5.18 2.98 1.47
N GLY A 307 -4.35 3.77 2.15
CA GLY A 307 -4.30 3.77 3.61
C GLY A 307 -3.94 2.40 4.20
N VAL A 308 -3.18 1.59 3.47
CA VAL A 308 -2.82 0.23 3.91
C VAL A 308 -1.68 0.31 4.91
N ARG A 309 -1.86 -0.29 6.09
CA ARG A 309 -0.84 -0.43 7.13
C ARG A 309 -0.02 -1.70 6.92
N TRP A 310 -0.70 -2.76 6.52
CA TRP A 310 -0.07 -4.04 6.16
C TRP A 310 -0.95 -4.85 5.22
N THR A 311 -0.33 -5.73 4.45
CA THR A 311 -0.97 -6.71 3.58
C THR A 311 -0.30 -8.08 3.75
N ALA A 312 -1.08 -9.14 3.71
CA ALA A 312 -0.60 -10.50 3.87
C ALA A 312 -1.17 -11.40 2.77
N LEU A 313 -0.30 -12.21 2.19
CA LEU A 313 -0.66 -13.28 1.26
C LEU A 313 -0.33 -14.61 1.93
N THR A 314 -1.34 -15.47 2.13
CA THR A 314 -1.20 -16.70 2.89
C THR A 314 -1.75 -17.91 2.15
N ALA A 315 -1.18 -19.07 2.46
CA ALA A 315 -1.71 -20.37 2.08
C ALA A 315 -2.83 -20.82 3.05
N GLU A 316 -3.46 -21.96 2.76
CA GLU A 316 -4.52 -22.53 3.59
C GLU A 316 -4.07 -22.83 5.04
N ASP A 317 -2.80 -23.15 5.24
CA ASP A 317 -2.22 -23.45 6.56
C ASP A 317 -1.84 -22.17 7.36
N GLY A 318 -2.11 -20.98 6.80
CA GLY A 318 -1.80 -19.69 7.39
C GLY A 318 -0.33 -19.26 7.24
N THR A 319 0.53 -20.07 6.61
CA THR A 319 1.89 -19.63 6.27
C THR A 319 1.87 -18.69 5.06
N GLY A 320 2.79 -17.74 5.01
CA GLY A 320 2.84 -16.80 3.90
C GLY A 320 3.76 -15.62 4.11
N LEU A 321 3.50 -14.56 3.36
CA LEU A 321 4.25 -13.31 3.38
C LEU A 321 3.37 -12.19 3.93
N LEU A 322 3.89 -11.46 4.92
CA LEU A 322 3.32 -10.21 5.41
C LEU A 322 4.24 -9.06 5.03
N VAL A 323 3.66 -8.01 4.48
CA VAL A 323 4.35 -6.76 4.13
C VAL A 323 3.70 -5.61 4.88
N SER A 324 4.49 -4.81 5.56
CA SER A 324 4.06 -3.61 6.27
C SER A 324 4.99 -2.44 5.96
N SER A 325 4.54 -1.23 6.25
CA SER A 325 5.34 -0.01 6.14
C SER A 325 5.32 0.74 7.47
N ASP A 326 6.30 1.60 7.69
CA ASP A 326 6.34 2.56 8.80
C ASP A 326 5.48 3.82 8.55
N SER A 327 4.79 3.84 7.42
CA SER A 327 3.79 4.84 7.03
C SER A 327 2.65 4.16 6.31
N GLU A 328 1.57 4.88 6.05
CA GLU A 328 0.54 4.37 5.17
C GLU A 328 1.09 4.14 3.77
N MET A 329 0.66 3.05 3.14
CA MET A 329 1.03 2.69 1.78
C MET A 329 -0.22 2.42 0.94
N GLU A 330 -0.05 2.30 -0.36
CA GLU A 330 -1.03 1.71 -1.25
C GLU A 330 -0.60 0.29 -1.61
N SER A 331 -1.55 -0.62 -1.78
CA SER A 331 -1.23 -2.02 -2.09
C SER A 331 -2.27 -2.63 -3.03
N GLY A 332 -1.81 -3.48 -3.93
CA GLY A 332 -2.65 -4.28 -4.82
C GLY A 332 -2.03 -5.64 -5.08
N ALA A 333 -2.86 -6.67 -5.19
CA ALA A 333 -2.43 -8.04 -5.43
C ALA A 333 -3.26 -8.65 -6.57
N LEU A 334 -2.64 -8.95 -7.70
CA LEU A 334 -3.32 -9.45 -8.91
C LEU A 334 -2.56 -10.63 -9.53
N HIS A 335 -3.28 -11.50 -10.23
CA HIS A 335 -2.70 -12.48 -11.15
C HIS A 335 -2.43 -11.90 -12.54
N TYR A 336 -2.23 -10.59 -12.64
CA TYR A 336 -2.05 -9.90 -13.92
C TYR A 336 -0.91 -8.89 -13.84
N LYS A 337 -0.08 -8.85 -14.87
CA LYS A 337 0.93 -7.81 -15.02
C LYS A 337 0.30 -6.52 -15.55
N ALA A 338 0.74 -5.37 -15.06
CA ALA A 338 0.27 -4.07 -15.53
C ALA A 338 0.55 -3.88 -17.04
N GLU A 339 1.66 -4.41 -17.53
CA GLU A 339 2.07 -4.38 -18.92
C GLU A 339 1.10 -5.16 -19.82
N ASP A 340 0.61 -6.31 -19.34
CA ASP A 340 -0.38 -7.13 -20.05
C ASP A 340 -1.75 -6.44 -20.05
N LEU A 341 -2.20 -5.94 -18.89
CA LEU A 341 -3.43 -5.16 -18.78
C LEU A 341 -3.44 -3.98 -19.78
N ALA A 342 -2.31 -3.31 -19.96
CA ALA A 342 -2.18 -2.19 -20.89
C ALA A 342 -2.19 -2.60 -22.36
N SER A 343 -1.83 -3.85 -22.67
CA SER A 343 -1.55 -4.31 -24.05
C SER A 343 -2.77 -4.96 -24.71
N PHE A 344 -3.71 -5.50 -23.94
CA PHE A 344 -4.87 -6.21 -24.47
C PHE A 344 -6.13 -5.34 -24.53
N ARG A 345 -7.05 -5.67 -25.43
CA ARG A 345 -8.29 -4.91 -25.64
C ARG A 345 -9.43 -5.38 -24.74
N HIS A 346 -9.43 -6.66 -24.36
CA HIS A 346 -10.53 -7.27 -23.61
C HIS A 346 -9.98 -8.09 -22.43
N PRO A 347 -10.67 -8.12 -21.27
CA PRO A 347 -10.20 -8.84 -20.10
C PRO A 347 -9.90 -10.32 -20.32
N TYR A 348 -10.70 -11.00 -21.14
CA TYR A 348 -10.52 -12.43 -21.45
C TYR A 348 -9.27 -12.75 -22.28
N GLN A 349 -8.61 -11.74 -22.85
CA GLN A 349 -7.37 -11.90 -23.62
C GLN A 349 -6.12 -11.77 -22.75
N VAL A 350 -6.25 -11.18 -21.57
CA VAL A 350 -5.11 -10.90 -20.70
C VAL A 350 -4.60 -12.22 -20.10
N PRO A 351 -3.29 -12.53 -20.25
CA PRO A 351 -2.72 -13.74 -19.67
C PRO A 351 -2.82 -13.72 -18.14
N VAL A 352 -3.41 -14.75 -17.56
CA VAL A 352 -3.43 -14.97 -16.12
C VAL A 352 -2.08 -15.57 -15.70
N GLN A 353 -1.44 -14.97 -14.71
CA GLN A 353 -0.23 -15.51 -14.09
C GLN A 353 -0.61 -16.55 -13.03
N GLU A 354 0.19 -17.59 -12.85
CA GLU A 354 0.02 -18.51 -11.72
C GLU A 354 0.39 -17.82 -10.41
N ASN A 355 1.44 -17.01 -10.43
CA ASN A 355 1.95 -16.27 -9.29
C ASN A 355 1.15 -14.97 -9.06
N THR A 356 1.30 -14.40 -7.88
CA THR A 356 0.72 -13.10 -7.55
C THR A 356 1.72 -11.98 -7.80
N ILE A 357 1.30 -10.94 -8.52
CA ILE A 357 2.00 -9.66 -8.60
C ILE A 357 1.47 -8.79 -7.46
N LEU A 358 2.28 -8.66 -6.41
CA LEU A 358 2.00 -7.79 -5.28
C LEU A 358 2.69 -6.44 -5.50
N THR A 359 1.94 -5.36 -5.44
CA THR A 359 2.46 -3.99 -5.47
C THR A 359 2.34 -3.35 -4.09
N VAL A 360 3.35 -2.59 -3.70
CA VAL A 360 3.39 -1.78 -2.49
C VAL A 360 3.98 -0.43 -2.85
N ASP A 361 3.22 0.63 -2.65
CA ASP A 361 3.55 1.96 -3.14
C ASP A 361 3.52 2.97 -1.99
N LEU A 362 4.45 3.90 -2.00
CA LEU A 362 4.41 5.09 -1.18
C LEU A 362 3.24 5.98 -1.61
N MET A 363 2.99 6.06 -2.90
CA MET A 363 1.88 6.80 -3.49
C MET A 363 1.60 6.35 -4.92
N GLN A 364 0.35 6.52 -5.33
CA GLN A 364 -0.09 6.37 -6.70
C GLN A 364 -0.77 7.66 -7.18
N ARG A 365 -0.61 8.01 -8.46
CA ARG A 365 -1.31 9.12 -9.09
C ARG A 365 -2.82 8.89 -9.06
N GLY A 366 -3.59 9.92 -8.71
CA GLY A 366 -5.05 9.90 -8.81
C GLY A 366 -5.56 9.54 -10.22
N LEU A 367 -6.75 8.99 -10.30
CA LEU A 367 -7.36 8.55 -11.57
C LEU A 367 -7.92 9.72 -12.39
N GLY A 368 -8.49 10.74 -11.73
CA GLY A 368 -9.11 11.90 -12.39
C GLY A 368 -10.31 11.55 -13.28
N ASN A 369 -10.74 12.52 -14.09
CA ASN A 369 -11.84 12.38 -15.03
C ASN A 369 -11.47 12.92 -16.45
N ALA A 370 -10.20 13.03 -16.78
CA ALA A 370 -9.69 13.75 -17.94
C ALA A 370 -10.19 13.24 -19.31
N SER A 371 -10.76 12.02 -19.38
CA SER A 371 -11.38 11.53 -20.63
C SER A 371 -12.64 12.32 -21.03
N CYS A 372 -13.38 12.90 -20.08
CA CYS A 372 -14.56 13.75 -20.32
C CYS A 372 -14.80 14.77 -19.21
N GLY A 373 -13.82 15.03 -18.37
CA GLY A 373 -13.87 15.99 -17.26
C GLY A 373 -12.47 16.52 -16.91
N PRO A 374 -12.28 17.08 -15.71
CA PRO A 374 -11.00 17.64 -15.30
C PRO A 374 -9.96 16.55 -15.00
N ALA A 375 -8.69 16.89 -15.19
CA ALA A 375 -7.56 16.09 -14.71
C ALA A 375 -7.56 16.01 -13.17
N PRO A 376 -6.80 15.07 -12.57
CA PRO A 376 -6.63 15.02 -11.13
C PRO A 376 -6.15 16.36 -10.57
N LEU A 377 -6.58 16.71 -9.36
CA LEU A 377 -6.04 17.87 -8.65
C LEU A 377 -4.52 17.72 -8.47
N SER A 378 -3.82 18.84 -8.41
CA SER A 378 -2.35 18.85 -8.31
C SER A 378 -1.80 18.07 -7.10
N LYS A 379 -2.56 18.00 -6.01
CA LYS A 379 -2.20 17.22 -4.82
C LYS A 379 -2.16 15.70 -5.07
N TYR A 380 -2.86 15.22 -6.10
CA TYR A 380 -2.93 13.80 -6.49
C TYR A 380 -2.02 13.47 -7.69
N ILE A 381 -1.17 14.39 -8.09
CA ILE A 381 -0.23 14.20 -9.19
C ILE A 381 1.17 14.00 -8.63
N ILE A 382 1.83 12.95 -9.08
CA ILE A 382 3.25 12.73 -8.80
C ILE A 382 4.05 13.59 -9.76
N SER A 383 4.80 14.53 -9.20
CA SER A 383 5.64 15.45 -9.99
C SER A 383 7.11 15.11 -9.79
N ALA A 384 7.87 15.01 -10.88
CA ALA A 384 9.31 14.89 -10.82
C ALA A 384 9.93 16.11 -10.10
N GLY A 385 10.93 15.86 -9.26
CA GLY A 385 11.63 16.90 -8.50
C GLY A 385 10.96 17.36 -7.21
N LYS A 386 9.96 16.63 -6.73
CA LYS A 386 9.39 16.81 -5.37
C LYS A 386 9.77 15.66 -4.48
#